data_3099cb342b855d9dd11f8425f8a161c1
#
_entry.id   3099cb342b855d9dd11f8425f8a161c1
#
_cell.length_a   1.000
_cell.length_b   1.000
_cell.length_c   1.000
_cell.angle_alpha   90.00
_cell.angle_beta   90.00
_cell.angle_gamma   90.00
#
_symmetry.space_group_name_H-M   'P 1'
#
loop_
_entity.id
_entity.type
_entity.pdbx_description
1 polymer ?
#
loop_
_entity_poly.entity_id
_entity_poly.type
_entity_poly.pdbx_seq_one_letter_code
_entity_poly.pdbx_strand_id
1 'polypeptide(L)'
;KKHYYSLIIKRAQSLAFYSASRSNHFGLALNSYTHFTSPIRRYCDLMVHRVLKAKIHGKAIEEEPDLDSLCSMISRYERRAEMATRDELHSLKCEFMSNKIGEEFEGIVSAITDEGITVQIFSHSLEGFIPRSVGTKRRNSSRSNINLGSILKVVLQDVDVRINKIFFKLKKGGRDGR
;
A
#
# COMPACT_ATOMS: atom_id res chain seq x y z
N LYS A 1 2.03 -7.16 18.63
CA LYS A 1 2.19 -5.69 18.83
C LYS A 1 3.14 -5.07 17.80
N LYS A 2 4.34 -5.66 17.51
CA LYS A 2 5.30 -5.10 16.52
C LYS A 2 4.68 -4.89 15.12
N HIS A 3 3.96 -5.87 14.59
CA HIS A 3 3.30 -5.75 13.26
C HIS A 3 2.26 -4.63 13.21
N TYR A 4 1.51 -4.42 14.28
CA TYR A 4 0.53 -3.34 14.36
C TYR A 4 1.20 -1.95 14.29
N TYR A 5 2.26 -1.73 15.08
CA TYR A 5 2.99 -0.47 15.03
C TYR A 5 3.65 -0.22 13.67
N SER A 6 4.23 -1.25 13.03
CA SER A 6 4.77 -1.13 11.68
C SER A 6 3.72 -0.72 10.65
N LEU A 7 2.49 -1.21 10.79
CA LEU A 7 1.38 -0.89 9.92
C LEU A 7 0.92 0.56 10.08
N ILE A 8 0.85 1.06 11.33
CA ILE A 8 0.53 2.46 11.64
C ILE A 8 1.61 3.39 11.10
N ILE A 9 2.89 3.07 11.36
CA ILE A 9 4.02 3.89 10.91
C ILE A 9 4.02 4.00 9.37
N LYS A 10 3.83 2.89 8.66
CA LYS A 10 3.74 2.91 7.19
C LYS A 10 2.58 3.77 6.67
N ARG A 11 1.43 3.75 7.34
CA ARG A 11 0.26 4.56 6.95
C ARG A 11 0.41 6.04 7.28
N ALA A 12 1.20 6.36 8.29
CA ALA A 12 1.48 7.75 8.70
C ALA A 12 2.52 8.44 7.81
N GLN A 13 3.28 7.68 7.02
CA GLN A 13 4.26 8.25 6.10
C GLN A 13 3.57 8.85 4.89
N SER A 14 3.92 10.08 4.53
CA SER A 14 3.53 10.70 3.27
C SER A 14 4.32 10.08 2.11
N LEU A 15 3.69 10.02 0.95
CA LEU A 15 4.35 9.58 -0.27
C LEU A 15 5.43 10.59 -0.67
N ALA A 16 6.56 10.09 -1.18
CA ALA A 16 7.58 10.91 -1.78
C ALA A 16 7.05 11.61 -3.05
N PHE A 17 7.59 12.77 -3.37
CA PHE A 17 7.29 13.52 -4.58
C PHE A 17 8.55 14.21 -5.07
N TYR A 18 8.60 14.50 -6.36
CA TYR A 18 9.66 15.31 -6.96
C TYR A 18 9.37 16.79 -6.74
N SER A 19 10.40 17.58 -6.45
CA SER A 19 10.32 19.01 -6.22
C SER A 19 11.49 19.72 -6.87
N ALA A 20 11.25 20.87 -7.46
CA ALA A 20 12.30 21.76 -7.92
C ALA A 20 13.04 22.42 -6.75
N SER A 21 12.36 22.60 -5.63
CA SER A 21 12.94 23.16 -4.42
C SER A 21 13.76 22.13 -3.67
N ARG A 22 14.88 22.57 -3.08
CA ARG A 22 15.69 21.73 -2.21
C ARG A 22 14.89 21.34 -0.97
N SER A 23 14.69 20.06 -0.78
CA SER A 23 14.00 19.52 0.38
C SER A 23 14.77 18.34 0.98
N ASN A 24 14.53 18.09 2.26
CA ASN A 24 15.12 16.96 2.96
C ASN A 24 14.35 15.68 2.63
N HIS A 25 15.05 14.57 2.50
CA HIS A 25 14.42 13.26 2.40
C HIS A 25 14.29 12.66 3.80
N PHE A 26 13.14 12.85 4.43
CA PHE A 26 12.91 12.43 5.83
C PHE A 26 13.17 10.93 6.04
N GLY A 27 12.64 10.06 5.19
CA GLY A 27 12.77 8.61 5.35
C GLY A 27 14.19 8.06 5.23
N LEU A 28 15.10 8.80 4.57
CA LEU A 28 16.53 8.47 4.46
C LEU A 28 17.40 9.32 5.37
N ALA A 29 16.82 10.28 6.09
CA ALA A 29 17.54 11.25 6.92
C ALA A 29 18.64 12.00 6.14
N LEU A 30 18.38 12.36 4.87
CA LEU A 30 19.30 13.07 3.99
C LEU A 30 18.85 14.50 3.76
N ASN A 31 19.78 15.45 3.85
CA ASN A 31 19.52 16.88 3.60
C ASN A 31 19.31 17.20 2.10
N SER A 32 19.73 16.33 1.21
CA SER A 32 19.52 16.43 -0.23
C SER A 32 19.53 15.03 -0.81
N TYR A 33 18.61 14.76 -1.69
CA TYR A 33 18.51 13.47 -2.37
C TYR A 33 17.94 13.65 -3.77
N THR A 34 18.45 12.90 -4.72
CA THR A 34 17.86 12.78 -6.05
C THR A 34 18.02 11.37 -6.57
N HIS A 35 17.11 10.95 -7.41
CA HIS A 35 17.25 9.73 -8.17
C HIS A 35 18.31 9.90 -9.25
N PHE A 36 19.08 8.82 -9.54
CA PHE A 36 20.19 8.88 -10.50
C PHE A 36 20.33 7.62 -11.34
N THR A 37 19.99 6.45 -10.80
CA THR A 37 20.44 5.15 -11.31
C THR A 37 19.55 4.54 -12.38
N SER A 38 18.42 5.14 -12.75
CA SER A 38 17.45 4.55 -13.68
C SER A 38 16.98 5.55 -14.76
N PRO A 39 17.89 6.13 -15.58
CA PRO A 39 17.52 7.17 -16.55
C PRO A 39 16.67 6.67 -17.73
N ILE A 40 16.61 5.35 -17.95
CA ILE A 40 15.77 4.74 -19.01
C ILE A 40 14.28 4.87 -18.69
N ARG A 41 13.92 4.75 -17.41
CA ARG A 41 12.51 4.70 -16.98
C ARG A 41 12.08 5.86 -16.07
N ARG A 42 13.02 6.67 -15.60
CA ARG A 42 12.74 7.86 -14.78
C ARG A 42 13.34 9.10 -15.44
N TYR A 43 12.46 9.99 -15.87
CA TYR A 43 12.86 11.21 -16.55
C TYR A 43 13.71 12.14 -15.66
N CYS A 44 13.42 12.19 -14.37
CA CYS A 44 14.22 12.97 -13.41
C CYS A 44 15.70 12.53 -13.39
N ASP A 45 15.97 11.21 -13.44
CA ASP A 45 17.34 10.69 -13.51
C ASP A 45 18.04 11.14 -14.80
N LEU A 46 17.31 11.09 -15.94
CA LEU A 46 17.83 11.54 -17.22
C LEU A 46 18.19 13.05 -17.20
N MET A 47 17.36 13.87 -16.56
CA MET A 47 17.64 15.29 -16.38
C MET A 47 18.93 15.52 -15.57
N VAL A 48 19.06 14.80 -14.44
CA VAL A 48 20.29 14.87 -13.61
C VAL A 48 21.52 14.46 -14.43
N HIS A 49 21.41 13.40 -15.25
CA HIS A 49 22.49 12.99 -16.15
C HIS A 49 22.84 14.08 -17.17
N ARG A 50 21.86 14.75 -17.78
CA ARG A 50 22.08 15.82 -18.74
C ARG A 50 22.80 17.01 -18.10
N VAL A 51 22.31 17.47 -16.95
CA VAL A 51 22.94 18.56 -16.19
C VAL A 51 24.38 18.21 -15.79
N LEU A 52 24.61 17.01 -15.27
CA LEU A 52 25.93 16.56 -14.86
C LEU A 52 26.90 16.47 -16.05
N LYS A 53 26.46 15.91 -17.18
CA LYS A 53 27.26 15.86 -18.40
C LYS A 53 27.60 17.24 -18.93
N ALA A 54 26.66 18.17 -18.97
CA ALA A 54 26.90 19.55 -19.38
C ALA A 54 27.97 20.19 -18.48
N LYS A 55 27.87 20.04 -17.18
CA LYS A 55 28.85 20.55 -16.21
C LYS A 55 30.24 19.95 -16.38
N ILE A 56 30.35 18.63 -16.56
CA ILE A 56 31.64 17.93 -16.76
C ILE A 56 32.33 18.42 -18.06
N HIS A 57 31.55 18.66 -19.10
CA HIS A 57 32.09 19.10 -20.39
C HIS A 57 32.18 20.62 -20.55
N GLY A 58 31.93 21.41 -19.51
CA GLY A 58 31.96 22.86 -19.55
C GLY A 58 30.93 23.50 -20.49
N LYS A 59 29.83 22.79 -20.78
CA LYS A 59 28.73 23.29 -21.62
C LYS A 59 27.70 24.04 -20.80
N ALA A 60 26.96 24.92 -21.46
CA ALA A 60 25.81 25.56 -20.85
C ALA A 60 24.76 24.49 -20.42
N ILE A 61 24.17 24.70 -19.26
CA ILE A 61 23.07 23.88 -18.79
C ILE A 61 21.80 24.45 -19.39
N GLU A 62 21.05 23.64 -20.11
CA GLU A 62 19.70 23.99 -20.56
C GLU A 62 18.79 23.99 -19.34
N GLU A 63 18.25 25.16 -19.01
CA GLU A 63 17.29 25.30 -17.92
C GLU A 63 15.91 24.83 -18.39
N GLU A 64 15.25 24.02 -17.58
CA GLU A 64 13.85 23.69 -17.80
C GLU A 64 12.99 24.89 -17.37
N PRO A 65 12.24 25.50 -18.27
CA PRO A 65 11.54 26.76 -17.98
C PRO A 65 10.42 26.61 -16.95
N ASP A 66 9.88 25.40 -16.76
CA ASP A 66 8.82 25.12 -15.80
C ASP A 66 9.10 23.81 -15.05
N LEU A 67 10.15 23.83 -14.24
CA LEU A 67 10.61 22.68 -13.49
C LEU A 67 9.58 22.22 -12.43
N ASP A 68 8.81 23.13 -11.85
CA ASP A 68 7.78 22.80 -10.84
C ASP A 68 6.62 22.01 -11.46
N SER A 69 6.11 22.44 -12.61
CA SER A 69 5.10 21.69 -13.36
C SER A 69 5.60 20.32 -13.79
N LEU A 70 6.85 20.26 -14.26
CA LEU A 70 7.48 19.01 -14.66
C LEU A 70 7.61 18.04 -13.47
N CYS A 71 8.09 18.49 -12.33
CA CYS A 71 8.18 17.69 -11.10
C CYS A 71 6.80 17.16 -10.66
N SER A 72 5.78 18.00 -10.73
CA SER A 72 4.40 17.63 -10.41
C SER A 72 3.86 16.57 -11.38
N MET A 73 4.14 16.72 -12.67
CA MET A 73 3.74 15.77 -13.71
C MET A 73 4.44 14.41 -13.52
N ILE A 74 5.74 14.38 -13.30
CA ILE A 74 6.52 13.16 -13.06
C ILE A 74 6.01 12.44 -11.81
N SER A 75 5.78 13.16 -10.72
CA SER A 75 5.25 12.60 -9.47
C SER A 75 3.88 11.95 -9.69
N ARG A 76 3.02 12.55 -10.50
CA ARG A 76 1.72 11.99 -10.85
C ARG A 76 1.82 10.74 -11.71
N TYR A 77 2.73 10.70 -12.69
CA TYR A 77 2.94 9.53 -13.53
C TYR A 77 3.55 8.36 -12.75
N GLU A 78 4.47 8.64 -11.83
CA GLU A 78 5.02 7.61 -10.94
C GLU A 78 3.93 6.96 -10.09
N ARG A 79 3.06 7.77 -9.46
CA ARG A 79 1.92 7.23 -8.70
C ARG A 79 0.97 6.40 -9.56
N ARG A 80 0.71 6.83 -10.80
CA ARG A 80 -0.13 6.06 -11.73
C ARG A 80 0.49 4.71 -12.07
N ALA A 81 1.80 4.68 -12.33
CA ALA A 81 2.53 3.45 -12.60
C ALA A 81 2.54 2.51 -11.38
N GLU A 82 2.75 3.07 -10.18
CA GLU A 82 2.69 2.31 -8.92
C GLU A 82 1.29 1.72 -8.68
N MET A 83 0.24 2.50 -8.91
CA MET A 83 -1.15 2.03 -8.79
C MET A 83 -1.42 0.87 -9.76
N ALA A 84 -1.04 1.00 -11.02
CA ALA A 84 -1.22 -0.05 -12.02
C ALA A 84 -0.50 -1.35 -11.63
N THR A 85 0.76 -1.25 -11.16
CA THR A 85 1.53 -2.41 -10.68
C THR A 85 0.87 -3.06 -9.46
N ARG A 86 0.35 -2.24 -8.54
CA ARG A 86 -0.33 -2.73 -7.34
C ARG A 86 -1.64 -3.43 -7.67
N ASP A 87 -2.41 -2.87 -8.59
CA ASP A 87 -3.70 -3.44 -9.02
C ASP A 87 -3.49 -4.78 -9.72
N GLU A 88 -2.48 -4.89 -10.59
CA GLU A 88 -2.10 -6.14 -11.25
C GLU A 88 -1.66 -7.20 -10.22
N LEU A 89 -0.77 -6.82 -9.31
CA LEU A 89 -0.35 -7.73 -8.23
C LEU A 89 -1.53 -8.18 -7.36
N HIS A 90 -2.50 -7.30 -7.12
CA HIS A 90 -3.70 -7.64 -6.37
C HIS A 90 -4.59 -8.61 -7.14
N SER A 91 -4.73 -8.44 -8.45
CA SER A 91 -5.44 -9.36 -9.34
C SER A 91 -4.84 -10.77 -9.28
N LEU A 92 -3.52 -10.90 -9.47
CA LEU A 92 -2.79 -12.18 -9.36
C LEU A 92 -2.96 -12.83 -7.98
N LYS A 93 -2.97 -12.04 -6.92
CA LYS A 93 -3.22 -12.53 -5.56
C LYS A 93 -4.66 -13.03 -5.39
N CYS A 94 -5.65 -12.36 -5.96
CA CYS A 94 -7.04 -12.83 -5.96
C CYS A 94 -7.16 -14.15 -6.71
N GLU A 95 -6.54 -14.28 -7.88
CA GLU A 95 -6.52 -15.54 -8.64
C GLU A 95 -5.88 -16.68 -7.82
N PHE A 96 -4.74 -16.44 -7.20
CA PHE A 96 -4.08 -17.41 -6.32
C PHE A 96 -4.98 -17.82 -5.14
N MET A 97 -5.67 -16.86 -4.54
CA MET A 97 -6.54 -17.12 -3.39
C MET A 97 -7.84 -17.82 -3.76
N SER A 98 -8.31 -17.72 -5.01
CA SER A 98 -9.53 -18.40 -5.47
C SER A 98 -9.48 -19.91 -5.29
N ASN A 99 -8.28 -20.49 -5.38
CA ASN A 99 -8.05 -21.93 -5.17
C ASN A 99 -8.01 -22.35 -3.68
N LYS A 100 -8.12 -21.38 -2.76
CA LYS A 100 -8.00 -21.57 -1.30
C LYS A 100 -9.28 -21.27 -0.54
N ILE A 101 -10.41 -21.20 -1.24
CA ILE A 101 -11.72 -20.99 -0.60
C ILE A 101 -11.99 -22.09 0.41
N GLY A 102 -12.37 -21.70 1.63
CA GLY A 102 -12.58 -22.58 2.76
C GLY A 102 -11.35 -22.77 3.67
N GLU A 103 -10.15 -22.37 3.25
CA GLU A 103 -8.97 -22.42 4.11
C GLU A 103 -9.04 -21.39 5.23
N GLU A 104 -8.33 -21.69 6.32
CA GLU A 104 -8.25 -20.86 7.51
C GLU A 104 -6.95 -20.07 7.51
N PHE A 105 -7.05 -18.80 7.90
CA PHE A 105 -5.91 -17.89 8.00
C PHE A 105 -5.92 -17.14 9.33
N GLU A 106 -4.75 -16.76 9.77
CA GLU A 106 -4.58 -15.83 10.88
C GLU A 106 -4.16 -14.46 10.35
N GLY A 107 -4.80 -13.42 10.85
CA GLY A 107 -4.53 -12.06 10.38
C GLY A 107 -4.81 -11.02 11.45
N ILE A 108 -4.39 -9.79 11.14
CA ILE A 108 -4.54 -8.63 12.00
C ILE A 108 -5.60 -7.69 11.42
N VAL A 109 -6.43 -7.12 12.27
CA VAL A 109 -7.41 -6.09 11.89
C VAL A 109 -6.66 -4.83 11.50
N SER A 110 -6.74 -4.48 10.22
CA SER A 110 -6.06 -3.33 9.63
C SER A 110 -6.96 -2.10 9.47
N ALA A 111 -8.28 -2.28 9.33
CA ALA A 111 -9.26 -1.20 9.32
C ALA A 111 -10.61 -1.68 9.85
N ILE A 112 -11.37 -0.76 10.42
CA ILE A 112 -12.76 -0.95 10.83
C ILE A 112 -13.57 0.20 10.25
N THR A 113 -14.62 -0.13 9.49
CA THR A 113 -15.54 0.81 8.88
C THR A 113 -16.98 0.42 9.23
N ASP A 114 -17.94 1.28 8.87
CA ASP A 114 -19.36 0.96 9.05
C ASP A 114 -19.81 -0.22 8.19
N GLU A 115 -19.14 -0.45 7.06
CA GLU A 115 -19.42 -1.54 6.13
C GLU A 115 -18.85 -2.89 6.59
N GLY A 116 -17.77 -2.88 7.38
CA GLY A 116 -17.12 -4.11 7.82
C GLY A 116 -15.72 -3.92 8.39
N ILE A 117 -14.99 -5.01 8.38
CA ILE A 117 -13.63 -5.09 8.95
C ILE A 117 -12.67 -5.56 7.86
N THR A 118 -11.55 -4.86 7.70
CA THR A 118 -10.44 -5.30 6.86
C THR A 118 -9.42 -6.06 7.71
N VAL A 119 -9.04 -7.24 7.26
CA VAL A 119 -8.05 -8.09 7.92
C VAL A 119 -6.89 -8.35 6.99
N GLN A 120 -5.69 -8.09 7.45
CA GLN A 120 -4.44 -8.43 6.76
C GLN A 120 -3.95 -9.79 7.26
N ILE A 121 -3.91 -10.80 6.39
CA ILE A 121 -3.41 -12.13 6.74
C ILE A 121 -1.88 -12.15 6.73
N PHE A 122 -1.30 -12.89 7.69
CA PHE A 122 0.16 -12.92 7.86
C PHE A 122 0.88 -13.70 6.77
N SER A 123 0.31 -14.82 6.34
CA SER A 123 0.97 -15.77 5.44
C SER A 123 1.28 -15.23 4.04
N HIS A 124 0.44 -14.32 3.53
CA HIS A 124 0.54 -13.86 2.13
C HIS A 124 0.58 -12.34 1.98
N SER A 125 0.63 -11.60 3.10
CA SER A 125 0.55 -10.13 3.12
C SER A 125 -0.61 -9.60 2.27
N LEU A 126 -1.78 -10.24 2.41
CA LEU A 126 -3.01 -9.95 1.69
C LEU A 126 -4.02 -9.32 2.64
N GLU A 127 -4.79 -8.38 2.12
CA GLU A 127 -5.94 -7.83 2.82
C GLU A 127 -7.23 -8.42 2.25
N GLY A 128 -8.15 -8.76 3.13
CA GLY A 128 -9.50 -9.17 2.77
C GLY A 128 -10.53 -8.56 3.69
N PHE A 129 -11.76 -8.54 3.25
CA PHE A 129 -12.87 -7.85 3.88
C PHE A 129 -13.85 -8.81 4.55
N ILE A 130 -14.28 -8.48 5.75
CA ILE A 130 -15.35 -9.17 6.47
C ILE A 130 -16.55 -8.23 6.50
N PRO A 131 -17.56 -8.43 5.64
CA PRO A 131 -18.72 -7.55 5.57
C PRO A 131 -19.53 -7.58 6.86
N ARG A 132 -20.06 -6.43 7.25
CA ARG A 132 -21.05 -6.33 8.31
C ARG A 132 -22.35 -6.92 7.80
N SER A 133 -22.88 -7.98 8.40
CA SER A 133 -24.17 -8.55 7.99
C SER A 133 -25.27 -7.51 8.19
N VAL A 134 -25.81 -7.00 7.08
CA VAL A 134 -26.98 -6.11 7.06
C VAL A 134 -28.19 -6.94 7.53
N GLY A 135 -28.79 -6.58 8.64
CA GLY A 135 -30.10 -7.10 9.03
C GLY A 135 -30.20 -7.97 10.28
N THR A 136 -29.12 -8.32 10.95
CA THR A 136 -29.21 -8.98 12.26
C THR A 136 -28.98 -7.98 13.38
N LYS A 137 -30.08 -7.43 13.92
CA LYS A 137 -30.15 -6.71 15.22
C LYS A 137 -29.78 -7.62 16.43
N ARG A 138 -29.24 -8.80 16.20
CA ARG A 138 -28.67 -9.63 17.26
C ARG A 138 -27.28 -9.12 17.55
N ARG A 139 -27.12 -8.48 18.69
CA ARG A 139 -25.85 -8.24 19.40
C ARG A 139 -25.07 -9.56 19.46
N ASN A 140 -24.37 -9.91 18.38
CA ASN A 140 -23.40 -10.98 18.45
C ASN A 140 -22.26 -10.50 19.35
N SER A 141 -22.28 -10.94 20.59
CA SER A 141 -21.32 -10.65 21.65
C SER A 141 -19.86 -10.94 21.25
N SER A 142 -19.65 -11.68 20.17
CA SER A 142 -18.30 -11.99 19.65
C SER A 142 -17.65 -10.87 18.81
N ARG A 143 -18.41 -9.86 18.34
CA ARG A 143 -17.89 -8.74 17.55
C ARG A 143 -17.67 -7.46 18.36
N SER A 144 -18.23 -7.37 19.57
CA SER A 144 -18.16 -6.16 20.40
C SER A 144 -16.76 -5.86 20.96
N ASN A 145 -15.79 -6.77 20.81
CA ASN A 145 -14.43 -6.61 21.32
C ASN A 145 -13.35 -6.66 20.22
N ILE A 146 -13.71 -6.47 18.94
CA ILE A 146 -12.73 -6.40 17.86
C ILE A 146 -12.27 -4.95 17.70
N ASN A 147 -10.98 -4.73 17.94
CA ASN A 147 -10.33 -3.44 17.82
C ASN A 147 -9.29 -3.48 16.70
N LEU A 148 -8.85 -2.30 16.24
CA LEU A 148 -7.70 -2.19 15.36
C LEU A 148 -6.50 -2.90 16.00
N GLY A 149 -5.80 -3.72 15.21
CA GLY A 149 -4.66 -4.49 15.70
C GLY A 149 -5.03 -5.80 16.40
N SER A 150 -6.31 -6.16 16.53
CA SER A 150 -6.73 -7.47 17.04
C SER A 150 -6.29 -8.57 16.07
N ILE A 151 -5.82 -9.69 16.61
CA ILE A 151 -5.50 -10.88 15.82
C ILE A 151 -6.75 -11.74 15.75
N LEU A 152 -7.11 -12.14 14.53
CA LEU A 152 -8.31 -12.92 14.25
C LEU A 152 -7.96 -14.16 13.44
N LYS A 153 -8.67 -15.28 13.74
CA LYS A 153 -8.72 -16.45 12.85
C LYS A 153 -9.92 -16.28 11.91
N VAL A 154 -9.65 -16.28 10.62
CA VAL A 154 -10.62 -16.06 9.56
C VAL A 154 -10.61 -17.22 8.57
N VAL A 155 -11.73 -17.44 7.92
CA VAL A 155 -11.88 -18.44 6.85
C VAL A 155 -12.13 -17.67 5.55
N LEU A 156 -11.42 -18.03 4.49
CA LEU A 156 -11.68 -17.48 3.17
C LEU A 156 -13.07 -17.93 2.69
N GLN A 157 -13.95 -16.98 2.50
CA GLN A 157 -15.33 -17.25 2.13
C GLN A 157 -15.55 -17.21 0.64
N ASP A 158 -15.00 -16.19 0.00
CA ASP A 158 -15.20 -15.92 -1.43
C ASP A 158 -14.10 -15.01 -1.96
N VAL A 159 -13.86 -15.07 -3.28
CA VAL A 159 -12.93 -14.19 -4.00
C VAL A 159 -13.60 -13.74 -5.28
N ASP A 160 -13.88 -12.46 -5.40
CA ASP A 160 -14.32 -11.88 -6.66
C ASP A 160 -13.12 -11.32 -7.44
N VAL A 161 -12.64 -12.09 -8.41
CA VAL A 161 -11.49 -11.74 -9.25
C VAL A 161 -11.80 -10.54 -10.16
N ARG A 162 -13.07 -10.32 -10.56
CA ARG A 162 -13.44 -9.21 -11.46
C ARG A 162 -13.31 -7.85 -10.83
N ILE A 163 -13.58 -7.76 -9.52
CA ILE A 163 -13.47 -6.52 -8.74
C ILE A 163 -12.27 -6.54 -7.78
N ASN A 164 -11.42 -7.56 -7.89
CA ASN A 164 -10.24 -7.77 -7.06
C ASN A 164 -10.54 -7.69 -5.56
N LYS A 165 -11.57 -8.42 -5.09
CA LYS A 165 -11.96 -8.43 -3.68
C LYS A 165 -11.90 -9.83 -3.08
N ILE A 166 -11.34 -9.91 -1.88
CA ILE A 166 -11.23 -11.12 -1.07
C ILE A 166 -12.15 -10.97 0.14
N PHE A 167 -13.02 -11.93 0.36
CA PHE A 167 -13.97 -11.93 1.45
C PHE A 167 -13.65 -13.02 2.46
N PHE A 168 -13.57 -12.59 3.72
CA PHE A 168 -13.38 -13.48 4.85
C PHE A 168 -14.65 -13.55 5.71
N LYS A 169 -14.74 -14.62 6.50
CA LYS A 169 -15.65 -14.74 7.63
C LYS A 169 -14.88 -15.06 8.89
N LEU A 170 -15.39 -14.64 10.04
CA LEU A 170 -14.81 -15.02 11.33
C LEU A 170 -14.98 -16.53 11.55
N LYS A 171 -13.92 -17.20 11.98
CA LYS A 171 -14.02 -18.58 12.43
C LYS A 171 -14.89 -18.63 13.70
N LYS A 172 -16.00 -19.37 13.66
CA LYS A 172 -16.82 -19.61 14.85
C LYS A 172 -16.04 -20.52 15.81
N GLY A 173 -15.73 -20.04 17.01
CA GLY A 173 -15.24 -20.88 18.10
C GLY A 173 -13.74 -20.84 18.41
N GLY A 174 -13.07 -19.72 18.22
CA GLY A 174 -11.67 -19.55 18.64
C GLY A 174 -11.48 -18.32 19.53
N ARG A 175 -11.88 -18.40 20.80
CA ARG A 175 -11.26 -17.59 21.84
C ARG A 175 -9.99 -18.32 22.25
N ASP A 176 -8.84 -17.92 21.71
CA ASP A 176 -7.59 -18.12 22.43
C ASP A 176 -7.35 -16.83 23.21
N GLY A 177 -7.68 -16.92 24.50
CA GLY A 177 -7.24 -15.97 25.50
C GLY A 177 -5.74 -16.17 25.78
N ARG A 178 -4.99 -15.15 25.72
CA ARG A 178 -4.00 -14.68 26.70
C ARG A 178 -3.15 -13.58 26.11
#